data_d9571d2f1b4d15be8c96bbce96023f67
#
_entry.id   d9571d2f1b4d15be8c96bbce96023f67
#
_cell.length_a   1.000
_cell.length_b   1.000
_cell.length_c   1.000
_cell.angle_alpha   90.00
_cell.angle_beta   90.00
_cell.angle_gamma   90.00
#
_symmetry.space_group_name_H-M   'P 1'
#
loop_
_entity.id
_entity.type
_entity.pdbx_description
1 polymer ?
#
loop_
_entity_poly.entity_id
_entity_poly.type
_entity_poly.pdbx_seq_one_letter_code
_entity_poly.pdbx_strand_id
1 'polypeptide(L)'
;MLGSSSQALLYLGCRTVSENEIEFEFSQPVTLKDLVFEPILQVAEVEDGKIVRVTLEVNAQPGILITADLLAEDEKRNSINVLVSFRSRNNRMPELIINELCTEYSNPRTEFIEFKMKTPGNLGAMRVFILGNSNASKETVFEFKPVEVKKDEFVVLHLRTVEDNCRDEYGPNLDESGGRNATPNARDFWIPGNAKRMHKEATAVYVLDQDDNVLAAAMISTDNAPWWGKDYFAEAATFLFSQGAWQSADGKLPGPADAARSTGTTNTRTINRDETKANTNTAADWYVTVTSGATPGRPNNTGRYSN
;
A
#
# COMPACT_ATOMS: atom_id res chain seq x y z
N MET A 1 -18.74 -27.20 48.18
CA MET A 1 -18.36 -25.90 47.61
C MET A 1 -17.79 -26.16 46.23
N LEU A 2 -18.56 -25.89 45.19
CA LEU A 2 -18.09 -25.95 43.81
C LEU A 2 -17.22 -24.73 43.59
N GLY A 3 -15.92 -24.92 43.35
CA GLY A 3 -15.01 -23.86 43.04
C GLY A 3 -15.48 -23.16 41.75
N SER A 4 -15.75 -21.86 41.82
CA SER A 4 -15.93 -21.04 40.65
C SER A 4 -14.66 -21.18 39.78
N SER A 5 -14.76 -21.75 38.61
CA SER A 5 -13.66 -21.71 37.65
C SER A 5 -13.38 -20.24 37.36
N SER A 6 -12.28 -19.71 37.87
CA SER A 6 -11.84 -18.37 37.52
C SER A 6 -11.50 -18.42 36.03
N GLN A 7 -12.32 -17.77 35.23
CA GLN A 7 -11.99 -17.59 33.82
C GLN A 7 -10.68 -16.77 33.76
N ALA A 8 -9.68 -17.28 33.02
CA ALA A 8 -8.41 -16.59 32.89
C ALA A 8 -8.60 -15.22 32.25
N LEU A 9 -7.87 -14.22 32.72
CA LEU A 9 -7.79 -12.92 32.06
C LEU A 9 -7.04 -13.09 30.72
N LEU A 10 -7.69 -12.69 29.63
CA LEU A 10 -7.12 -12.78 28.28
C LEU A 10 -7.13 -11.38 27.64
N TYR A 11 -6.06 -11.07 26.92
CA TYR A 11 -6.01 -9.98 25.96
C TYR A 11 -6.62 -10.47 24.64
N LEU A 12 -7.52 -9.69 24.03
CA LEU A 12 -8.27 -10.06 22.84
C LEU A 12 -7.82 -9.29 21.59
N GLY A 13 -7.31 -8.07 21.76
CA GLY A 13 -6.85 -7.29 20.62
C GLY A 13 -6.66 -5.80 20.92
N CYS A 14 -6.12 -5.11 19.92
CA CYS A 14 -5.94 -3.66 19.91
C CYS A 14 -6.46 -3.09 18.60
N ARG A 15 -7.06 -1.91 18.65
CA ARG A 15 -7.40 -1.12 17.47
C ARG A 15 -7.17 0.37 17.70
N THR A 16 -6.81 1.08 16.64
CA THR A 16 -6.77 2.54 16.63
C THR A 16 -8.10 3.06 16.11
N VAL A 17 -8.83 3.78 16.95
CA VAL A 17 -10.17 4.32 16.64
C VAL A 17 -10.04 5.63 15.88
N SER A 18 -9.10 6.48 16.30
CA SER A 18 -8.78 7.75 15.68
C SER A 18 -7.26 8.03 15.72
N GLU A 19 -6.84 9.20 15.26
CA GLU A 19 -5.43 9.60 15.32
C GLU A 19 -4.90 9.76 16.75
N ASN A 20 -5.79 9.90 17.76
CA ASN A 20 -5.42 10.04 19.17
C ASN A 20 -6.13 9.07 20.10
N GLU A 21 -6.89 8.09 19.61
CA GLU A 21 -7.63 7.15 20.45
C GLU A 21 -7.28 5.70 20.09
N ILE A 22 -6.87 4.94 21.13
CA ILE A 22 -6.45 3.54 21.02
C ILE A 22 -7.29 2.72 22.01
N GLU A 23 -7.81 1.60 21.57
CA GLU A 23 -8.57 0.65 22.40
C GLU A 23 -7.83 -0.67 22.51
N PHE A 24 -7.76 -1.20 23.76
CA PHE A 24 -7.27 -2.54 24.07
C PHE A 24 -8.42 -3.35 24.65
N GLU A 25 -8.74 -4.49 24.03
CA GLU A 25 -9.85 -5.36 24.44
C GLU A 25 -9.36 -6.53 25.28
N PHE A 26 -10.09 -6.80 26.38
CA PHE A 26 -9.84 -7.92 27.30
C PHE A 26 -11.08 -8.79 27.45
N SER A 27 -10.91 -10.03 27.94
CA SER A 27 -12.01 -10.96 28.18
C SER A 27 -12.95 -10.54 29.32
N GLN A 28 -12.48 -9.69 30.22
CA GLN A 28 -13.22 -9.14 31.39
C GLN A 28 -12.69 -7.74 31.73
N PRO A 29 -13.43 -6.95 32.53
CA PRO A 29 -12.98 -5.61 32.92
C PRO A 29 -11.64 -5.64 33.65
N VAL A 30 -10.78 -4.68 33.31
CA VAL A 30 -9.45 -4.50 33.89
C VAL A 30 -9.19 -3.05 34.25
N THR A 31 -8.25 -2.85 35.16
CA THR A 31 -7.59 -1.57 35.42
C THR A 31 -6.20 -1.61 34.84
N LEU A 32 -5.84 -0.61 34.04
CA LEU A 32 -4.50 -0.46 33.50
C LEU A 32 -3.55 0.00 34.62
N LYS A 33 -2.48 -0.76 34.87
CA LYS A 33 -1.49 -0.49 35.92
C LYS A 33 -0.24 0.20 35.36
N ASP A 34 0.12 -0.12 34.13
CA ASP A 34 1.26 0.47 33.43
C ASP A 34 1.02 0.49 31.92
N LEU A 35 1.58 1.49 31.24
CA LEU A 35 1.51 1.62 29.79
C LEU A 35 2.69 2.44 29.28
N VAL A 36 3.46 1.84 28.41
CA VAL A 36 4.58 2.49 27.71
C VAL A 36 4.41 2.31 26.20
N PHE A 37 4.56 3.40 25.46
CA PHE A 37 4.57 3.37 23.99
C PHE A 37 5.97 3.59 23.42
N GLU A 38 6.28 2.87 22.34
CA GLU A 38 7.45 3.08 21.48
C GLU A 38 6.96 3.33 20.04
N PRO A 39 7.18 4.52 19.44
CA PRO A 39 7.80 5.73 20.02
C PRO A 39 6.98 6.29 21.20
N ILE A 40 7.60 7.08 22.04
CA ILE A 40 6.95 7.70 23.21
C ILE A 40 5.77 8.55 22.75
N LEU A 41 4.57 8.24 23.28
CA LEU A 41 3.35 9.00 23.08
C LEU A 41 2.84 9.47 24.48
N GLN A 42 2.45 10.73 24.57
CA GLN A 42 1.90 11.27 25.81
C GLN A 42 0.42 10.90 25.93
N VAL A 43 0.06 10.30 27.06
CA VAL A 43 -1.31 9.88 27.38
C VAL A 43 -2.02 11.00 28.15
N ALA A 44 -3.16 11.43 27.65
CA ALA A 44 -4.03 12.41 28.29
C ALA A 44 -5.00 11.74 29.27
N GLU A 45 -5.59 10.61 28.89
CA GLU A 45 -6.62 9.93 29.65
C GLU A 45 -6.61 8.42 29.41
N VAL A 46 -6.99 7.66 30.44
CA VAL A 46 -7.22 6.21 30.37
C VAL A 46 -8.57 5.91 31.00
N GLU A 47 -9.45 5.26 30.23
CA GLU A 47 -10.72 4.71 30.72
C GLU A 47 -10.58 3.20 30.90
N ASP A 48 -10.64 2.74 32.14
CA ASP A 48 -10.61 1.32 32.49
C ASP A 48 -11.89 0.59 32.10
N GLY A 49 -11.81 -0.72 31.85
CA GLY A 49 -12.98 -1.54 31.52
C GLY A 49 -12.62 -2.80 30.79
N LYS A 50 -13.62 -3.46 30.19
CA LYS A 50 -13.41 -4.58 29.28
C LYS A 50 -12.72 -4.11 27.99
N ILE A 51 -13.03 -2.90 27.55
CA ILE A 51 -12.30 -2.14 26.55
C ILE A 51 -11.63 -1.01 27.31
N VAL A 52 -10.30 -1.06 27.37
CA VAL A 52 -9.49 0.04 27.91
C VAL A 52 -9.29 1.03 26.78
N ARG A 53 -9.76 2.26 26.98
CA ARG A 53 -9.60 3.34 26.02
C ARG A 53 -8.50 4.28 26.47
N VAL A 54 -7.53 4.52 25.58
CA VAL A 54 -6.40 5.43 25.82
C VAL A 54 -6.51 6.60 24.86
N THR A 55 -6.62 7.82 25.42
CA THR A 55 -6.59 9.06 24.65
C THR A 55 -5.20 9.69 24.75
N LEU A 56 -4.60 10.02 23.61
CA LEU A 56 -3.31 10.71 23.53
C LEU A 56 -3.49 12.22 23.66
N GLU A 57 -2.50 12.92 24.22
CA GLU A 57 -2.49 14.41 24.30
C GLU A 57 -2.44 15.08 22.93
N VAL A 58 -1.76 14.43 21.96
CA VAL A 58 -1.62 14.90 20.58
C VAL A 58 -1.85 13.74 19.63
N ASN A 59 -2.32 14.06 18.43
CA ASN A 59 -2.49 13.05 17.38
C ASN A 59 -1.15 12.34 17.09
N ALA A 60 -1.17 11.02 17.01
CA ALA A 60 -0.05 10.28 16.49
C ALA A 60 0.16 10.61 14.98
N GLN A 61 1.41 10.54 14.52
CA GLN A 61 1.65 10.65 13.07
C GLN A 61 0.89 9.54 12.35
N PRO A 62 0.22 9.85 11.21
CA PRO A 62 -0.58 8.87 10.48
C PRO A 62 0.23 7.63 10.07
N GLY A 63 -0.27 6.44 10.41
CA GLY A 63 0.30 5.17 9.95
C GLY A 63 1.67 4.78 10.54
N ILE A 64 2.16 5.42 11.62
CA ILE A 64 3.39 4.96 12.27
C ILE A 64 3.17 3.63 12.99
N LEU A 65 4.22 2.81 13.02
CA LEU A 65 4.24 1.63 13.87
C LEU A 65 4.41 2.07 15.33
N ILE A 66 3.51 1.60 16.19
CA ILE A 66 3.53 1.83 17.62
C ILE A 66 3.61 0.46 18.30
N THR A 67 4.50 0.33 19.28
CA THR A 67 4.51 -0.81 20.19
C THR A 67 4.04 -0.35 21.55
N ALA A 68 3.07 -1.04 22.14
CA ALA A 68 2.59 -0.82 23.49
C ALA A 68 3.06 -1.98 24.38
N ASP A 69 3.70 -1.65 25.49
CA ASP A 69 3.94 -2.55 26.64
C ASP A 69 3.00 -2.12 27.75
N LEU A 70 2.07 -3.00 28.13
CA LEU A 70 1.05 -2.67 29.12
C LEU A 70 0.85 -3.79 30.14
N LEU A 71 0.58 -3.38 31.40
CA LEU A 71 0.20 -4.26 32.50
C LEU A 71 -1.25 -3.96 32.89
N ALA A 72 -2.13 -4.96 32.84
CA ALA A 72 -3.53 -4.84 33.24
C ALA A 72 -3.87 -5.86 34.33
N GLU A 73 -4.78 -5.48 35.25
CA GLU A 73 -5.22 -6.29 36.38
C GLU A 73 -6.74 -6.30 36.46
N ASP A 74 -7.35 -7.49 36.65
CA ASP A 74 -8.78 -7.62 36.89
C ASP A 74 -9.16 -7.42 38.41
N GLU A 75 -10.46 -7.40 38.71
CA GLU A 75 -10.97 -7.25 40.07
C GLU A 75 -10.51 -8.39 41.02
N LYS A 76 -10.11 -9.54 40.49
CA LYS A 76 -9.61 -10.67 41.26
C LYS A 76 -8.09 -10.65 41.43
N ARG A 77 -7.42 -9.58 40.97
CA ARG A 77 -5.97 -9.39 40.98
C ARG A 77 -5.22 -10.38 40.04
N ASN A 78 -5.90 -10.95 39.05
CA ASN A 78 -5.17 -11.61 37.96
C ASN A 78 -4.59 -10.51 37.08
N SER A 79 -3.28 -10.60 36.82
CA SER A 79 -2.58 -9.63 35.97
C SER A 79 -2.15 -10.27 34.65
N ILE A 80 -2.09 -9.47 33.62
CA ILE A 80 -1.55 -9.83 32.31
C ILE A 80 -0.62 -8.71 31.82
N ASN A 81 0.56 -9.11 31.35
CA ASN A 81 1.47 -8.22 30.64
C ASN A 81 1.34 -8.48 29.13
N VAL A 82 1.17 -7.43 28.34
CA VAL A 82 0.94 -7.49 26.90
C VAL A 82 1.94 -6.60 26.19
N LEU A 83 2.70 -7.17 25.26
CA LEU A 83 3.51 -6.44 24.29
C LEU A 83 2.83 -6.58 22.94
N VAL A 84 2.36 -5.47 22.36
CA VAL A 84 1.64 -5.49 21.08
C VAL A 84 2.10 -4.36 20.17
N SER A 85 2.22 -4.65 18.87
CA SER A 85 2.53 -3.65 17.86
C SER A 85 1.33 -3.44 16.92
N PHE A 86 1.03 -2.19 16.60
CA PHE A 86 -0.06 -1.78 15.73
C PHE A 86 0.30 -0.49 14.98
N ARG A 87 -0.51 -0.10 13.99
CA ARG A 87 -0.36 1.17 13.29
C ARG A 87 -1.30 2.22 13.87
N SER A 88 -0.82 3.45 14.00
CA SER A 88 -1.69 4.60 14.28
C SER A 88 -2.68 4.83 13.13
N ARG A 89 -3.83 5.41 13.43
CA ARG A 89 -4.85 5.71 12.42
C ARG A 89 -4.35 6.77 11.42
N ASN A 90 -4.61 6.54 10.13
CA ASN A 90 -4.42 7.52 9.09
C ASN A 90 -5.78 7.90 8.49
N ASN A 91 -6.37 9.00 8.97
CA ASN A 91 -7.64 9.52 8.45
C ASN A 91 -7.44 10.45 7.24
N ARG A 92 -6.18 10.63 6.79
CA ARG A 92 -5.81 11.53 5.70
C ARG A 92 -5.19 10.79 4.52
N MET A 93 -5.61 9.52 4.31
CA MET A 93 -5.20 8.76 3.13
C MET A 93 -5.63 9.49 1.86
N PRO A 94 -4.72 9.78 0.91
CA PRO A 94 -5.10 10.47 -0.33
C PRO A 94 -5.89 9.55 -1.25
N GLU A 95 -6.81 10.11 -2.01
CA GLU A 95 -7.27 9.46 -3.24
C GLU A 95 -6.15 9.49 -4.28
N LEU A 96 -5.96 8.39 -4.98
CA LEU A 96 -4.90 8.24 -5.97
C LEU A 96 -5.31 7.34 -7.13
N ILE A 97 -4.54 7.41 -8.20
CA ILE A 97 -4.61 6.46 -9.32
C ILE A 97 -3.21 5.92 -9.61
N ILE A 98 -3.12 4.68 -10.11
CA ILE A 98 -1.92 4.21 -10.78
C ILE A 98 -1.91 4.88 -12.16
N ASN A 99 -0.84 5.62 -12.47
CA ASN A 99 -0.76 6.47 -13.65
C ASN A 99 0.12 5.88 -14.76
N GLU A 100 1.28 5.32 -14.39
CA GLU A 100 2.24 4.74 -15.33
C GLU A 100 2.89 3.49 -14.75
N LEU A 101 3.13 2.47 -15.59
CA LEU A 101 3.80 1.22 -15.22
C LEU A 101 4.95 0.93 -16.19
N CYS A 102 6.18 0.90 -15.69
CA CYS A 102 7.34 0.43 -16.43
C CYS A 102 7.63 -1.02 -16.07
N THR A 103 7.42 -1.95 -17.00
CA THR A 103 7.54 -3.39 -16.75
C THR A 103 8.93 -3.97 -17.02
N GLU A 104 9.82 -3.18 -17.68
CA GLU A 104 11.09 -3.67 -18.17
C GLU A 104 12.29 -2.95 -17.59
N TYR A 105 13.25 -3.74 -17.17
CA TYR A 105 14.54 -3.31 -16.64
C TYR A 105 15.61 -3.22 -17.72
N SER A 106 16.46 -2.21 -17.66
CA SER A 106 17.71 -2.12 -18.42
C SER A 106 18.69 -1.22 -17.68
N ASN A 107 19.64 -1.82 -16.95
CA ASN A 107 20.59 -1.13 -16.10
C ASN A 107 21.11 0.18 -16.73
N PRO A 108 20.99 1.34 -16.04
CA PRO A 108 20.47 1.54 -14.68
C PRO A 108 18.97 1.86 -14.59
N ARG A 109 18.20 1.83 -15.71
CA ARG A 109 16.74 2.07 -15.67
C ARG A 109 16.00 0.91 -15.02
N THR A 110 15.21 1.22 -14.01
CA THR A 110 14.45 0.23 -13.22
C THR A 110 12.99 0.17 -13.65
N GLU A 111 12.31 -0.94 -13.34
CA GLU A 111 10.86 -1.00 -13.37
C GLU A 111 10.33 -0.03 -12.30
N PHE A 112 9.17 0.58 -12.58
CA PHE A 112 8.51 1.46 -11.62
C PHE A 112 6.99 1.43 -11.74
N ILE A 113 6.34 1.85 -10.66
CA ILE A 113 4.92 2.16 -10.58
C ILE A 113 4.83 3.66 -10.24
N GLU A 114 4.14 4.42 -11.08
CA GLU A 114 3.83 5.81 -10.78
C GLU A 114 2.40 5.94 -10.32
N PHE A 115 2.22 6.67 -9.24
CA PHE A 115 0.93 7.10 -8.72
C PHE A 115 0.75 8.60 -8.94
N LYS A 116 -0.49 9.02 -9.22
CA LYS A 116 -0.88 10.43 -9.24
C LYS A 116 -1.91 10.69 -8.15
N MET A 117 -1.60 11.59 -7.24
CA MET A 117 -2.47 11.96 -6.13
C MET A 117 -3.64 12.80 -6.64
N LYS A 118 -4.86 12.44 -6.27
CA LYS A 118 -6.09 13.17 -6.64
C LYS A 118 -6.49 14.16 -5.55
N THR A 119 -6.15 13.86 -4.30
CA THR A 119 -6.34 14.74 -3.14
C THR A 119 -5.02 14.85 -2.36
N PRO A 120 -4.83 15.90 -1.56
CA PRO A 120 -3.73 15.92 -0.60
C PRO A 120 -3.98 14.92 0.51
N GLY A 121 -2.91 14.43 1.15
CA GLY A 121 -3.02 13.50 2.26
C GLY A 121 -1.67 13.02 2.77
N ASN A 122 -1.69 11.92 3.51
CA ASN A 122 -0.50 11.26 4.05
C ASN A 122 -0.46 9.79 3.61
N LEU A 123 0.71 9.30 3.16
CA LEU A 123 0.86 7.93 2.65
C LEU A 123 1.09 6.89 3.76
N GLY A 124 1.23 7.28 5.03
CA GLY A 124 1.54 6.36 6.13
C GLY A 124 0.56 5.18 6.21
N ALA A 125 1.10 3.97 6.31
CA ALA A 125 0.40 2.69 6.27
C ALA A 125 -0.30 2.35 4.93
N MET A 126 -0.10 3.11 3.86
CA MET A 126 -0.50 2.69 2.52
C MET A 126 0.41 1.55 2.04
N ARG A 127 -0.19 0.48 1.54
CA ARG A 127 0.53 -0.71 1.08
C ARG A 127 0.33 -0.95 -0.40
N VAL A 128 1.44 -1.16 -1.12
CA VAL A 128 1.44 -1.52 -2.54
C VAL A 128 1.77 -2.99 -2.66
N PHE A 129 0.87 -3.77 -3.22
CA PHE A 129 1.03 -5.18 -3.52
C PHE A 129 1.39 -5.34 -5.00
N ILE A 130 2.42 -6.12 -5.27
CA ILE A 130 2.89 -6.44 -6.61
C ILE A 130 2.97 -7.96 -6.72
N LEU A 131 2.08 -8.55 -7.49
CA LEU A 131 2.11 -9.98 -7.82
C LEU A 131 2.84 -10.17 -9.14
N GLY A 132 4.00 -10.81 -9.10
CA GLY A 132 4.81 -11.11 -10.28
C GLY A 132 4.63 -12.54 -10.80
N ASN A 133 4.91 -12.78 -12.07
CA ASN A 133 4.79 -14.11 -12.70
C ASN A 133 6.03 -14.99 -12.46
N SER A 134 6.58 -14.99 -11.23
CA SER A 134 7.74 -15.79 -10.84
C SER A 134 7.58 -16.34 -9.44
N ASN A 135 7.99 -17.58 -9.20
CA ASN A 135 7.97 -18.14 -7.84
C ASN A 135 8.90 -17.39 -6.87
N ALA A 136 9.99 -16.79 -7.39
CA ALA A 136 10.93 -16.00 -6.58
C ALA A 136 10.40 -14.61 -6.22
N SER A 137 9.40 -14.11 -6.95
CA SER A 137 8.76 -12.81 -6.72
C SER A 137 7.25 -12.91 -6.89
N LYS A 138 6.65 -13.98 -6.32
CA LYS A 138 5.20 -14.18 -6.35
C LYS A 138 4.48 -12.97 -5.82
N GLU A 139 4.95 -12.43 -4.69
CA GLU A 139 4.39 -11.25 -4.04
C GLU A 139 5.50 -10.36 -3.50
N THR A 140 5.35 -9.08 -3.69
CA THR A 140 6.13 -8.03 -3.04
C THR A 140 5.16 -7.04 -2.43
N VAL A 141 5.36 -6.69 -1.17
CA VAL A 141 4.59 -5.65 -0.49
C VAL A 141 5.54 -4.51 -0.14
N PHE A 142 5.19 -3.30 -0.53
CA PHE A 142 5.86 -2.07 -0.10
C PHE A 142 4.88 -1.26 0.74
N GLU A 143 5.29 -0.88 1.93
CA GLU A 143 4.50 -0.06 2.84
C GLU A 143 5.15 1.32 3.00
N PHE A 144 4.38 2.38 2.73
CA PHE A 144 4.85 3.74 2.91
C PHE A 144 4.91 4.11 4.39
N LYS A 145 6.01 4.76 4.78
CA LYS A 145 6.06 5.50 6.04
C LYS A 145 5.30 6.82 5.91
N PRO A 146 4.96 7.48 7.04
CA PRO A 146 4.29 8.76 7.01
C PRO A 146 5.02 9.78 6.14
N VAL A 147 4.33 10.30 5.15
CA VAL A 147 4.80 11.39 4.29
C VAL A 147 3.60 12.15 3.72
N GLU A 148 3.65 13.48 3.80
CA GLU A 148 2.63 14.35 3.23
C GLU A 148 2.79 14.45 1.71
N VAL A 149 1.69 14.34 1.01
CA VAL A 149 1.59 14.53 -0.43
C VAL A 149 0.55 15.59 -0.79
N LYS A 150 0.76 16.24 -1.92
CA LYS A 150 -0.14 17.29 -2.43
C LYS A 150 -1.05 16.72 -3.51
N LYS A 151 -2.16 17.40 -3.75
CA LYS A 151 -2.97 17.14 -4.95
C LYS A 151 -2.12 17.31 -6.20
N ASP A 152 -2.31 16.43 -7.18
CA ASP A 152 -1.59 16.35 -8.45
C ASP A 152 -0.09 16.03 -8.34
N GLU A 153 0.42 15.74 -7.13
CA GLU A 153 1.78 15.23 -6.93
C GLU A 153 1.91 13.83 -7.52
N PHE A 154 3.05 13.58 -8.19
CA PHE A 154 3.43 12.24 -8.64
C PHE A 154 4.29 11.57 -7.57
N VAL A 155 4.06 10.28 -7.37
CA VAL A 155 4.84 9.41 -6.48
C VAL A 155 5.31 8.21 -7.29
N VAL A 156 6.62 8.00 -7.39
CA VAL A 156 7.22 6.92 -8.15
C VAL A 156 7.82 5.88 -7.21
N LEU A 157 7.33 4.67 -7.27
CA LEU A 157 7.90 3.52 -6.58
C LEU A 157 8.77 2.73 -7.56
N HIS A 158 10.09 2.88 -7.44
CA HIS A 158 11.07 2.10 -8.20
C HIS A 158 11.20 0.70 -7.61
N LEU A 159 11.12 -0.32 -8.46
CA LEU A 159 11.03 -1.72 -8.00
C LEU A 159 12.38 -2.39 -7.74
N ARG A 160 13.49 -1.63 -7.89
CA ARG A 160 14.86 -2.06 -7.55
C ARG A 160 15.70 -0.87 -7.13
N THR A 161 16.73 -1.16 -6.36
CA THR A 161 17.82 -0.24 -6.05
C THR A 161 19.08 -0.77 -6.69
N VAL A 162 19.59 -0.09 -7.72
CA VAL A 162 20.77 -0.51 -8.51
C VAL A 162 21.89 0.53 -8.53
N GLU A 163 21.66 1.70 -7.97
CA GLU A 163 22.61 2.81 -7.85
C GLU A 163 22.71 3.24 -6.39
N ASP A 164 23.88 3.65 -5.92
CA ASP A 164 24.15 3.94 -4.50
C ASP A 164 23.50 5.25 -4.01
N ASN A 165 23.12 6.14 -4.94
CA ASN A 165 22.51 7.44 -4.65
C ASN A 165 20.97 7.42 -4.64
N CYS A 166 20.33 6.25 -4.81
CA CYS A 166 18.89 6.10 -4.68
C CYS A 166 18.47 6.30 -3.21
N ARG A 167 17.50 7.18 -2.98
CA ARG A 167 17.00 7.52 -1.64
C ARG A 167 15.49 7.70 -1.66
N ASP A 168 14.83 7.29 -0.58
CA ASP A 168 13.42 7.57 -0.35
C ASP A 168 13.23 9.02 0.09
N GLU A 169 12.23 9.71 -0.47
CA GLU A 169 11.97 11.12 -0.22
C GLU A 169 10.81 11.32 0.74
N TYR A 170 11.14 11.46 2.03
CA TYR A 170 10.15 11.71 3.10
C TYR A 170 10.01 13.20 3.44
N GLY A 171 10.93 14.04 2.99
CA GLY A 171 10.96 15.48 3.23
C GLY A 171 10.13 16.29 2.20
N PRO A 172 10.14 17.61 2.31
CA PRO A 172 9.47 18.50 1.35
C PRO A 172 10.22 18.65 0.02
N ASN A 173 11.49 18.26 -0.04
CA ASN A 173 12.34 18.33 -1.21
C ASN A 173 12.16 17.05 -2.06
N LEU A 174 11.96 17.20 -3.36
CA LEU A 174 11.77 16.14 -4.35
C LEU A 174 13.00 15.98 -5.27
N ASP A 175 14.17 16.41 -4.83
CA ASP A 175 15.44 16.33 -5.57
C ASP A 175 16.55 15.78 -4.67
N GLU A 176 16.17 14.88 -3.76
CA GLU A 176 17.12 14.20 -2.85
C GLU A 176 17.51 12.82 -3.38
N SER A 177 16.64 12.21 -4.16
CA SER A 177 16.86 10.90 -4.76
C SER A 177 17.68 11.03 -6.02
N GLY A 178 18.75 10.23 -6.11
CA GLY A 178 19.43 9.95 -7.36
C GLY A 178 18.83 8.71 -8.05
N GLY A 179 19.52 8.24 -9.07
CA GLY A 179 19.09 7.12 -9.88
C GLY A 179 18.52 7.55 -11.23
N ARG A 180 18.59 6.65 -12.21
CA ARG A 180 18.34 7.00 -13.62
C ARG A 180 16.93 7.51 -13.92
N ASN A 181 15.95 7.03 -13.17
CA ASN A 181 14.54 7.39 -13.37
C ASN A 181 14.00 8.33 -12.28
N ALA A 182 14.83 8.73 -11.30
CA ALA A 182 14.47 9.76 -10.33
C ALA A 182 14.28 11.12 -11.01
N THR A 183 13.39 11.94 -10.51
CA THR A 183 13.04 13.22 -11.09
C THR A 183 12.57 14.22 -10.02
N PRO A 184 12.99 15.50 -10.08
CA PRO A 184 12.54 16.51 -9.13
C PRO A 184 11.05 16.87 -9.26
N ASN A 185 10.33 16.26 -10.19
CA ASN A 185 8.90 16.47 -10.40
C ASN A 185 8.03 15.38 -9.76
N ALA A 186 8.63 14.36 -9.13
CA ALA A 186 7.95 13.31 -8.42
C ALA A 186 8.64 13.05 -7.09
N ARG A 187 7.94 12.41 -6.18
CA ARG A 187 8.49 11.86 -4.96
C ARG A 187 8.94 10.43 -5.23
N ASP A 188 10.21 10.15 -5.05
CA ASP A 188 10.81 8.86 -5.38
C ASP A 188 10.95 7.95 -4.15
N PHE A 189 10.58 6.67 -4.30
CA PHE A 189 10.77 5.59 -3.33
C PHE A 189 11.38 4.38 -4.01
N TRP A 190 12.14 3.59 -3.25
CA TRP A 190 12.95 2.50 -3.80
C TRP A 190 12.76 1.20 -3.02
N ILE A 191 12.41 0.13 -3.71
CA ILE A 191 12.42 -1.20 -3.10
C ILE A 191 13.87 -1.72 -3.10
N PRO A 192 14.41 -2.11 -1.93
CA PRO A 192 15.79 -2.59 -1.81
C PRO A 192 16.06 -3.84 -2.66
N GLY A 193 17.30 -3.95 -3.17
CA GLY A 193 17.79 -5.09 -3.94
C GLY A 193 17.45 -5.05 -5.42
N ASN A 194 17.89 -6.08 -6.17
CA ASN A 194 17.84 -6.13 -7.63
C ASN A 194 16.97 -7.28 -8.18
N ALA A 195 15.97 -7.74 -7.43
CA ALA A 195 15.06 -8.78 -7.91
C ALA A 195 14.03 -8.21 -8.89
N LYS A 196 13.70 -8.97 -9.95
CA LYS A 196 12.59 -8.63 -10.86
C LYS A 196 11.26 -8.86 -10.12
N ARG A 197 10.42 -7.83 -10.03
CA ARG A 197 9.14 -7.87 -9.31
C ARG A 197 7.94 -7.71 -10.23
N MET A 198 8.08 -6.96 -11.31
CA MET A 198 7.05 -6.79 -12.33
C MET A 198 7.41 -7.58 -13.59
N HIS A 199 6.44 -8.25 -14.18
CA HIS A 199 6.60 -9.09 -15.35
C HIS A 199 5.55 -8.69 -16.40
N LYS A 200 5.97 -8.41 -17.62
CA LYS A 200 5.03 -8.06 -18.71
C LYS A 200 4.05 -9.18 -19.05
N GLU A 201 4.47 -10.42 -18.84
CA GLU A 201 3.65 -11.61 -19.13
C GLU A 201 2.38 -11.64 -18.29
N ALA A 202 2.49 -11.35 -17.00
CA ALA A 202 1.38 -11.13 -16.08
C ALA A 202 1.87 -10.45 -14.80
N THR A 203 1.17 -9.41 -14.37
CA THR A 203 1.35 -8.75 -13.08
C THR A 203 0.02 -8.18 -12.60
N ALA A 204 -0.24 -8.26 -11.31
CA ALA A 204 -1.28 -7.49 -10.65
C ALA A 204 -0.61 -6.50 -9.69
N VAL A 205 -1.00 -5.24 -9.77
CA VAL A 205 -0.60 -4.17 -8.84
C VAL A 205 -1.86 -3.64 -8.19
N TYR A 206 -1.89 -3.58 -6.88
CA TYR A 206 -2.99 -2.93 -6.16
C TYR A 206 -2.49 -2.25 -4.89
N VAL A 207 -3.21 -1.23 -4.49
CA VAL A 207 -2.89 -0.38 -3.34
C VAL A 207 -3.98 -0.52 -2.33
N LEU A 208 -3.62 -0.81 -1.08
CA LEU A 208 -4.54 -0.92 0.04
C LEU A 208 -4.28 0.18 1.06
N ASP A 209 -5.36 0.66 1.68
CA ASP A 209 -5.27 1.44 2.91
C ASP A 209 -5.04 0.52 4.14
N GLN A 210 -5.07 1.09 5.34
CA GLN A 210 -4.87 0.35 6.58
C GLN A 210 -6.02 -0.58 6.96
N ASP A 211 -7.20 -0.41 6.35
CA ASP A 211 -8.41 -1.21 6.57
C ASP A 211 -8.64 -2.24 5.45
N ASP A 212 -7.61 -2.49 4.61
CA ASP A 212 -7.64 -3.39 3.45
C ASP A 212 -8.60 -2.96 2.32
N ASN A 213 -9.04 -1.68 2.28
CA ASN A 213 -9.79 -1.18 1.14
C ASN A 213 -8.86 -0.92 -0.04
N VAL A 214 -9.31 -1.28 -1.25
CA VAL A 214 -8.54 -1.05 -2.47
C VAL A 214 -8.66 0.41 -2.89
N LEU A 215 -7.54 1.13 -2.91
CA LEU A 215 -7.45 2.52 -3.36
C LEU A 215 -7.26 2.63 -4.86
N ALA A 216 -6.46 1.74 -5.46
CA ALA A 216 -6.20 1.67 -6.89
C ALA A 216 -5.72 0.28 -7.29
N ALA A 217 -5.97 -0.12 -8.54
CA ALA A 217 -5.49 -1.39 -9.08
C ALA A 217 -5.14 -1.30 -10.57
N ALA A 218 -4.27 -2.20 -11.02
CA ALA A 218 -3.99 -2.48 -12.41
C ALA A 218 -3.60 -3.96 -12.58
N MET A 219 -4.19 -4.61 -13.56
CA MET A 219 -3.77 -5.94 -14.00
C MET A 219 -3.20 -5.82 -15.42
N ILE A 220 -2.03 -6.40 -15.67
CA ILE A 220 -1.37 -6.38 -16.97
C ILE A 220 -1.10 -7.79 -17.48
N SER A 221 -1.16 -8.00 -18.78
CA SER A 221 -0.85 -9.27 -19.42
C SER A 221 -0.48 -9.10 -20.88
N THR A 222 0.38 -9.99 -21.39
CA THR A 222 0.59 -10.21 -22.84
C THR A 222 -0.36 -11.27 -23.38
N ASP A 223 -1.00 -12.06 -22.53
CA ASP A 223 -1.79 -13.22 -22.88
C ASP A 223 -3.26 -12.83 -23.21
N ASN A 224 -3.87 -13.60 -24.10
CA ASN A 224 -5.29 -13.55 -24.42
C ASN A 224 -6.03 -14.82 -23.95
N ALA A 225 -5.39 -15.65 -23.11
CA ALA A 225 -6.01 -16.85 -22.58
C ALA A 225 -7.31 -16.52 -21.79
N PRO A 226 -8.27 -17.44 -21.76
CA PRO A 226 -9.52 -17.20 -21.04
C PRO A 226 -9.38 -17.31 -19.50
N TRP A 227 -8.25 -17.82 -19.00
CA TRP A 227 -7.96 -17.96 -17.57
C TRP A 227 -6.50 -17.67 -17.25
N TRP A 228 -6.23 -17.26 -16.02
CA TRP A 228 -4.89 -17.02 -15.52
C TRP A 228 -4.08 -18.32 -15.37
N GLY A 229 -2.81 -18.30 -15.79
CA GLY A 229 -1.92 -19.46 -15.69
C GLY A 229 -1.43 -19.76 -14.27
N LYS A 230 -1.78 -18.94 -13.28
CA LYS A 230 -1.43 -19.10 -11.85
C LYS A 230 -2.65 -18.76 -11.01
N ASP A 231 -2.93 -19.57 -9.99
CA ASP A 231 -4.11 -19.43 -9.13
C ASP A 231 -4.13 -18.08 -8.41
N TYR A 232 -2.98 -17.59 -7.94
CA TYR A 232 -2.91 -16.31 -7.23
C TYR A 232 -3.27 -15.10 -8.09
N PHE A 233 -3.15 -15.16 -9.42
CA PHE A 233 -3.69 -14.10 -10.28
C PHE A 233 -5.21 -14.19 -10.40
N ALA A 234 -5.78 -15.39 -10.42
CA ALA A 234 -7.23 -15.59 -10.39
C ALA A 234 -7.82 -15.13 -9.05
N GLU A 235 -7.13 -15.42 -7.95
CA GLU A 235 -7.48 -14.92 -6.61
C GLU A 235 -7.44 -13.39 -6.56
N ALA A 236 -6.37 -12.77 -7.06
CA ALA A 236 -6.26 -11.31 -7.16
C ALA A 236 -7.36 -10.71 -8.04
N ALA A 237 -7.64 -11.30 -9.21
CA ALA A 237 -8.71 -10.85 -10.10
C ALA A 237 -10.07 -10.91 -9.41
N THR A 238 -10.35 -12.00 -8.66
CA THR A 238 -11.58 -12.16 -7.89
C THR A 238 -11.69 -11.13 -6.77
N PHE A 239 -10.62 -10.92 -6.03
CA PHE A 239 -10.55 -9.90 -4.98
C PHE A 239 -10.81 -8.51 -5.56
N LEU A 240 -10.06 -8.10 -6.57
CA LEU A 240 -10.18 -6.76 -7.18
C LEU A 240 -11.55 -6.54 -7.83
N PHE A 241 -12.13 -7.57 -8.42
CA PHE A 241 -13.49 -7.51 -8.95
C PHE A 241 -14.52 -7.33 -7.84
N SER A 242 -14.39 -8.07 -6.73
CA SER A 242 -15.30 -7.92 -5.59
C SER A 242 -15.28 -6.53 -4.95
N GLN A 243 -14.14 -5.83 -5.07
CA GLN A 243 -13.94 -4.45 -4.60
C GLN A 243 -14.30 -3.40 -5.67
N GLY A 244 -14.73 -3.79 -6.86
CA GLY A 244 -15.00 -2.87 -7.98
C GLY A 244 -13.74 -2.17 -8.52
N ALA A 245 -12.55 -2.67 -8.17
CA ALA A 245 -11.26 -2.05 -8.49
C ALA A 245 -10.70 -2.49 -9.84
N TRP A 246 -11.13 -3.62 -10.38
CA TRP A 246 -10.81 -4.09 -11.74
C TRP A 246 -11.91 -5.00 -12.28
N GLN A 247 -12.29 -4.84 -13.56
CA GLN A 247 -13.32 -5.62 -14.22
C GLN A 247 -13.07 -5.78 -15.73
N SER A 248 -13.74 -6.73 -16.36
CA SER A 248 -13.80 -6.82 -17.81
C SER A 248 -14.64 -5.68 -18.42
N ALA A 249 -14.54 -5.46 -19.71
CA ALA A 249 -15.29 -4.40 -20.40
C ALA A 249 -16.82 -4.57 -20.31
N ASP A 250 -17.32 -5.80 -20.12
CA ASP A 250 -18.73 -6.11 -19.94
C ASP A 250 -19.15 -6.24 -18.45
N GLY A 251 -18.29 -5.80 -17.51
CA GLY A 251 -18.59 -5.76 -16.08
C GLY A 251 -18.55 -7.11 -15.38
N LYS A 252 -17.79 -8.07 -15.91
CA LYS A 252 -17.64 -9.42 -15.33
C LYS A 252 -16.27 -9.62 -14.69
N LEU A 253 -16.11 -10.78 -14.03
CA LEU A 253 -14.83 -11.23 -13.50
C LEU A 253 -13.78 -11.27 -14.63
N PRO A 254 -12.65 -10.52 -14.49
CA PRO A 254 -11.67 -10.38 -15.57
C PRO A 254 -10.77 -11.60 -15.70
N GLY A 255 -10.50 -11.96 -16.94
CA GLY A 255 -9.41 -12.87 -17.32
C GLY A 255 -8.17 -12.14 -17.85
N PRO A 256 -7.13 -12.87 -18.30
CA PRO A 256 -5.93 -12.25 -18.89
C PRO A 256 -6.22 -11.37 -20.11
N ALA A 257 -7.26 -11.69 -20.88
CA ALA A 257 -7.70 -10.89 -22.02
C ALA A 257 -8.26 -9.50 -21.62
N ASP A 258 -8.74 -9.37 -20.38
CA ASP A 258 -9.30 -8.14 -19.81
C ASP A 258 -8.25 -7.33 -19.02
N ALA A 259 -6.98 -7.75 -19.05
CA ALA A 259 -5.88 -7.00 -18.47
C ALA A 259 -5.36 -5.93 -19.43
N ALA A 260 -4.77 -4.87 -18.91
CA ALA A 260 -4.04 -3.87 -19.69
C ALA A 260 -2.91 -4.57 -20.49
N ARG A 261 -2.82 -4.28 -21.78
CA ARG A 261 -1.87 -4.95 -22.68
C ARG A 261 -0.45 -4.43 -22.45
N SER A 262 0.47 -5.36 -22.22
CA SER A 262 1.90 -5.10 -22.04
C SER A 262 2.73 -5.47 -23.27
N THR A 263 2.10 -5.93 -24.36
CA THR A 263 2.78 -6.24 -25.60
C THR A 263 3.43 -4.98 -26.18
N GLY A 264 4.72 -5.04 -26.47
CA GLY A 264 5.49 -3.92 -27.00
C GLY A 264 6.18 -3.05 -25.94
N THR A 265 5.97 -3.31 -24.63
CA THR A 265 6.68 -2.58 -23.56
C THR A 265 8.20 -2.80 -23.65
N THR A 266 8.94 -1.77 -23.27
CA THR A 266 10.39 -1.76 -23.08
C THR A 266 10.72 -0.88 -21.89
N ASN A 267 11.98 -0.78 -21.51
CA ASN A 267 12.43 0.15 -20.45
C ASN A 267 12.21 1.65 -20.74
N THR A 268 11.67 2.00 -21.90
CA THR A 268 11.30 3.37 -22.30
C THR A 268 9.91 3.47 -22.95
N ARG A 269 9.25 2.34 -23.14
CA ARG A 269 7.85 2.22 -23.53
C ARG A 269 7.07 1.62 -22.39
N THR A 270 6.28 2.41 -21.73
CA THR A 270 5.54 2.09 -20.52
C THR A 270 4.07 1.87 -20.81
N ILE A 271 3.34 1.33 -19.87
CA ILE A 271 1.88 1.23 -19.89
C ILE A 271 1.35 2.46 -19.18
N ASN A 272 0.67 3.32 -19.92
CA ASN A 272 0.18 4.60 -19.44
C ASN A 272 -1.33 4.56 -19.28
N ARG A 273 -1.83 5.20 -18.21
CA ARG A 273 -3.25 5.51 -18.10
C ARG A 273 -3.62 6.64 -19.07
N ASP A 274 -4.76 6.52 -19.73
CA ASP A 274 -5.32 7.58 -20.57
C ASP A 274 -5.92 8.68 -19.68
N GLU A 275 -5.15 9.71 -19.37
CA GLU A 275 -5.56 10.82 -18.49
C GLU A 275 -6.71 11.67 -19.06
N THR A 276 -7.08 11.47 -20.35
CA THR A 276 -8.18 12.16 -21.01
C THR A 276 -9.54 11.50 -20.76
N LYS A 277 -9.55 10.31 -20.14
CA LYS A 277 -10.74 9.52 -19.89
C LYS A 277 -11.04 9.41 -18.37
N ALA A 278 -12.31 9.19 -18.08
CA ALA A 278 -12.68 8.75 -16.75
C ALA A 278 -12.10 7.37 -16.46
N ASN A 279 -11.78 7.09 -15.18
CA ASN A 279 -11.35 5.77 -14.75
C ASN A 279 -12.55 4.80 -14.80
N THR A 280 -12.44 3.73 -15.57
CA THR A 280 -13.46 2.69 -15.69
C THR A 280 -13.06 1.40 -14.97
N ASN A 281 -11.85 1.33 -14.40
CA ASN A 281 -11.24 0.15 -13.80
C ASN A 281 -11.19 -1.05 -14.77
N THR A 282 -10.89 -0.77 -16.05
CA THR A 282 -10.77 -1.78 -17.11
C THR A 282 -9.50 -1.57 -17.93
N ALA A 283 -9.16 -2.54 -18.78
CA ALA A 283 -8.06 -2.43 -19.73
C ALA A 283 -8.18 -1.24 -20.69
N ALA A 284 -9.41 -0.74 -20.95
CA ALA A 284 -9.65 0.39 -21.87
C ALA A 284 -9.09 1.73 -21.39
N ASP A 285 -8.74 1.81 -20.10
CA ASP A 285 -8.10 2.99 -19.50
C ASP A 285 -6.61 3.08 -19.84
N TRP A 286 -6.03 2.07 -20.49
CA TRP A 286 -4.59 1.92 -20.61
C TRP A 286 -4.11 1.76 -22.04
N TYR A 287 -2.87 2.19 -22.31
CA TYR A 287 -2.19 1.98 -23.58
C TYR A 287 -0.68 1.88 -23.37
N VAL A 288 0.01 1.26 -24.32
CA VAL A 288 1.49 1.29 -24.38
C VAL A 288 1.92 2.55 -25.14
N THR A 289 2.83 3.33 -24.52
CA THR A 289 3.33 4.57 -25.11
C THR A 289 4.37 4.32 -26.21
N VAL A 290 4.73 5.34 -26.98
CA VAL A 290 5.77 5.29 -28.02
C VAL A 290 7.17 5.09 -27.42
N THR A 291 8.15 4.77 -28.24
CA THR A 291 9.56 4.69 -27.82
C THR A 291 10.02 6.00 -27.18
N SER A 292 10.74 5.92 -26.06
CA SER A 292 11.13 7.06 -25.23
C SER A 292 9.95 7.87 -24.69
N GLY A 293 8.79 7.24 -24.54
CA GLY A 293 7.56 7.84 -24.07
C GLY A 293 7.32 7.71 -22.56
N ALA A 294 8.21 7.06 -21.81
CA ALA A 294 8.15 7.04 -20.34
C ALA A 294 8.24 8.46 -19.77
N THR A 295 7.35 8.80 -18.84
CA THR A 295 7.16 10.17 -18.32
C THR A 295 7.13 10.27 -16.80
N PRO A 296 8.02 9.61 -16.02
CA PRO A 296 7.97 9.69 -14.57
C PRO A 296 7.97 11.15 -14.09
N GLY A 297 7.05 11.49 -13.19
CA GLY A 297 6.86 12.82 -12.63
C GLY A 297 6.23 13.85 -13.57
N ARG A 298 5.60 13.42 -14.66
CA ARG A 298 4.97 14.31 -15.65
C ARG A 298 3.68 13.69 -16.20
N PRO A 299 2.78 14.50 -16.79
CA PRO A 299 1.63 13.96 -17.51
C PRO A 299 2.03 12.93 -18.57
N ASN A 300 1.22 11.90 -18.71
CA ASN A 300 1.46 10.80 -19.64
C ASN A 300 1.62 11.24 -21.10
N ASN A 301 2.58 10.66 -21.79
CA ASN A 301 2.76 10.87 -23.24
C ASN A 301 1.57 10.28 -24.01
N THR A 302 0.88 11.10 -24.80
CA THR A 302 -0.32 10.69 -25.56
C THR A 302 -0.04 9.82 -26.77
N GLY A 303 1.24 9.71 -27.19
CA GLY A 303 1.65 8.84 -28.29
C GLY A 303 1.45 7.37 -27.94
N ARG A 304 0.81 6.61 -28.84
CA ARG A 304 0.50 5.19 -28.66
C ARG A 304 1.37 4.32 -29.54
N TYR A 305 1.91 3.27 -28.96
CA TYR A 305 2.60 2.22 -29.72
C TYR A 305 1.59 1.46 -30.59
N SER A 306 1.91 1.31 -31.85
CA SER A 306 1.22 0.41 -32.79
C SER A 306 2.20 -0.64 -33.27
N ASN A 307 1.80 -1.91 -33.24
CA ASN A 307 2.54 -3.00 -33.86
C ASN A 307 2.54 -2.86 -35.39
#